data_a33f35faa6c57e7917770bbcbd25db93
#
_entry.id   a33f35faa6c57e7917770bbcbd25db93
#
_cell.length_a   1.000
_cell.length_b   1.000
_cell.length_c   1.000
_cell.angle_alpha   90.00
_cell.angle_beta   90.00
_cell.angle_gamma   90.00
#
_symmetry.space_group_name_H-M   'P 1'
#
loop_
_entity.id
_entity.type
_entity.pdbx_description
1 polymer ?
#
loop_
_entity_poly.entity_id
_entity_poly.type
_entity_poly.pdbx_seq_one_letter_code
_entity_poly.pdbx_strand_id
1 'polypeptide(L)'
;MIRDLVLPLAIAATFVMAPASATDLLVGNKSADNVWRLSTKNGERVAEFATGQGPHEIVVSGDNRFALVSNYGGATPGHSITVLELGTPGGTRTIDLGGNAKPHGMRLLPDGKRAVVTTEGSRKLLLVDVANGRVEHAIDLGDGRGHMVALSRDGATAFVTKIDTGTVSRVDLSTRAKTHEVPAGAGAEGVAVHPSTGEVWVSNREAGTVTVHDPKTLAIQRTIKSEGFPIRVVFTADGRHALVTNARAATLSVIDTDKYEVVHTVALSRPGVEYRETMLGSAALPIGVIADPKQPRVYAAISGGDEIAVIDTKQWKVVDHWKTGREPDALGIVE
;
A
#
# COMPACT_ATOMS: atom_id res chain seq x y z
N MET A 1 -27.74 69.61 25.92
CA MET A 1 -26.60 68.85 25.28
C MET A 1 -26.75 67.41 25.65
N ILE A 2 -27.35 66.62 24.77
CA ILE A 2 -27.55 65.17 24.92
C ILE A 2 -26.39 64.52 24.15
N ARG A 3 -25.54 63.76 24.85
CA ARG A 3 -24.46 62.97 24.26
C ARG A 3 -24.99 61.59 23.84
N ASP A 4 -25.07 61.32 22.58
CA ASP A 4 -25.39 60.00 22.04
C ASP A 4 -24.24 59.05 22.29
N LEU A 5 -24.54 57.99 23.05
CA LEU A 5 -23.61 56.88 23.33
C LEU A 5 -23.79 55.82 22.23
N VAL A 6 -22.87 55.78 21.26
CA VAL A 6 -22.85 54.72 20.24
C VAL A 6 -22.09 53.53 20.82
N LEU A 7 -22.79 52.42 21.11
CA LEU A 7 -22.20 51.15 21.49
C LEU A 7 -21.71 50.43 20.18
N PRO A 8 -20.47 49.94 20.10
CA PRO A 8 -20.06 49.11 18.96
C PRO A 8 -20.64 47.69 19.07
N LEU A 9 -21.35 47.30 18.05
CA LEU A 9 -21.87 45.93 17.87
C LEU A 9 -20.70 45.02 17.49
N ALA A 10 -20.22 44.19 18.40
CA ALA A 10 -19.21 43.15 18.10
C ALA A 10 -19.89 41.96 17.39
N ILE A 11 -19.64 41.81 16.08
CA ILE A 11 -20.06 40.61 15.31
C ILE A 11 -19.07 39.50 15.64
N ALA A 12 -19.51 38.54 16.44
CA ALA A 12 -18.80 37.30 16.68
C ALA A 12 -18.91 36.41 15.42
N ALA A 13 -17.85 36.33 14.64
CA ALA A 13 -17.75 35.37 13.52
C ALA A 13 -17.59 33.96 14.09
N THR A 14 -18.65 33.17 14.11
CA THR A 14 -18.59 31.74 14.40
C THR A 14 -17.94 31.05 13.21
N PHE A 15 -16.69 30.64 13.36
CA PHE A 15 -16.02 29.71 12.45
C PHE A 15 -16.72 28.35 12.59
N VAL A 16 -17.62 28.04 11.69
CA VAL A 16 -18.11 26.67 11.51
C VAL A 16 -16.96 25.92 10.85
N MET A 17 -16.20 25.15 11.62
CA MET A 17 -15.27 24.15 11.07
C MET A 17 -16.13 23.17 10.27
N ALA A 18 -15.93 23.13 8.95
CA ALA A 18 -16.48 22.06 8.15
C ALA A 18 -16.02 20.72 8.74
N PRO A 19 -16.91 19.72 8.87
CA PRO A 19 -16.50 18.41 9.34
C PRO A 19 -15.39 17.92 8.41
N ALA A 20 -14.26 17.46 8.97
CA ALA A 20 -13.22 16.81 8.19
C ALA A 20 -13.89 15.72 7.35
N SER A 21 -13.72 15.78 6.03
CA SER A 21 -14.26 14.77 5.13
C SER A 21 -13.78 13.40 5.62
N ALA A 22 -14.73 12.51 5.92
CA ALA A 22 -14.39 11.17 6.36
C ALA A 22 -13.66 10.47 5.21
N THR A 23 -12.52 9.87 5.50
CA THR A 23 -11.81 9.02 4.56
C THR A 23 -12.56 7.71 4.41
N ASP A 24 -12.37 7.01 3.30
CA ASP A 24 -12.85 5.64 3.11
C ASP A 24 -11.68 4.72 2.80
N LEU A 25 -11.79 3.48 3.25
CA LEU A 25 -10.80 2.44 3.02
C LEU A 25 -11.25 1.52 1.88
N LEU A 26 -10.45 1.40 0.83
CA LEU A 26 -10.59 0.35 -0.18
C LEU A 26 -9.88 -0.90 0.28
N VAL A 27 -10.56 -2.04 0.20
CA VAL A 27 -10.04 -3.35 0.61
C VAL A 27 -10.17 -4.32 -0.54
N GLY A 28 -9.06 -4.76 -1.09
CA GLY A 28 -9.00 -5.79 -2.13
C GLY A 28 -9.16 -7.17 -1.51
N ASN A 29 -10.26 -7.85 -1.81
CA ASN A 29 -10.59 -9.18 -1.31
C ASN A 29 -10.14 -10.22 -2.34
N LYS A 30 -8.93 -10.72 -2.19
CA LYS A 30 -8.20 -11.51 -3.17
C LYS A 30 -8.94 -12.77 -3.62
N SER A 31 -9.57 -13.48 -2.70
CA SER A 31 -10.32 -14.71 -2.99
C SER A 31 -11.83 -14.48 -3.23
N ALA A 32 -12.25 -13.21 -3.36
CA ALA A 32 -13.63 -12.84 -3.67
C ALA A 32 -13.74 -12.03 -4.97
N ASP A 33 -12.61 -11.73 -5.64
CA ASP A 33 -12.53 -11.01 -6.90
C ASP A 33 -13.28 -9.65 -6.87
N ASN A 34 -13.18 -8.94 -5.74
CA ASN A 34 -13.81 -7.64 -5.56
C ASN A 34 -12.99 -6.70 -4.68
N VAL A 35 -13.36 -5.43 -4.71
CA VAL A 35 -12.90 -4.41 -3.76
C VAL A 35 -14.12 -3.88 -3.00
N TRP A 36 -14.04 -3.88 -1.67
CA TRP A 36 -14.99 -3.18 -0.83
C TRP A 36 -14.48 -1.78 -0.49
N ARG A 37 -15.40 -0.82 -0.46
CA ARG A 37 -15.18 0.50 0.11
C ARG A 37 -15.82 0.55 1.48
N LEU A 38 -15.02 0.73 2.53
CA LEU A 38 -15.46 0.79 3.92
C LEU A 38 -15.36 2.22 4.43
N SER A 39 -16.37 2.69 5.13
CA SER A 39 -16.28 3.95 5.87
C SER A 39 -15.26 3.84 7.00
N THR A 40 -14.25 4.72 7.05
CA THR A 40 -13.27 4.74 8.16
C THR A 40 -13.87 5.23 9.48
N LYS A 41 -15.12 5.68 9.46
CA LYS A 41 -15.84 6.08 10.66
C LYS A 41 -16.23 4.88 11.52
N ASN A 42 -16.68 3.79 10.91
CA ASN A 42 -17.28 2.64 11.61
C ASN A 42 -17.07 1.28 10.92
N GLY A 43 -16.31 1.22 9.82
CA GLY A 43 -16.05 -0.03 9.08
C GLY A 43 -17.22 -0.53 8.24
N GLU A 44 -18.32 0.22 8.12
CA GLU A 44 -19.45 -0.18 7.28
C GLU A 44 -19.08 -0.16 5.81
N ARG A 45 -19.52 -1.18 5.08
CA ARG A 45 -19.36 -1.26 3.62
C ARG A 45 -20.31 -0.28 2.95
N VAL A 46 -19.74 0.72 2.26
CA VAL A 46 -20.47 1.77 1.55
C VAL A 46 -20.55 1.51 0.04
N ALA A 47 -19.62 0.71 -0.51
CA ALA A 47 -19.67 0.29 -1.91
C ALA A 47 -18.89 -1.02 -2.12
N GLU A 48 -19.17 -1.65 -3.27
CA GLU A 48 -18.46 -2.84 -3.76
C GLU A 48 -18.21 -2.69 -5.25
N PHE A 49 -17.02 -3.10 -5.71
CA PHE A 49 -16.58 -3.05 -7.09
C PHE A 49 -16.09 -4.44 -7.50
N ALA A 50 -16.62 -4.96 -8.60
CA ALA A 50 -16.07 -6.18 -9.19
C ALA A 50 -14.69 -5.93 -9.81
N THR A 51 -13.79 -6.89 -9.69
CA THR A 51 -12.44 -6.84 -10.29
C THR A 51 -12.22 -8.04 -11.21
N GLY A 52 -11.06 -8.10 -11.85
CA GLY A 52 -10.55 -9.37 -12.36
C GLY A 52 -10.11 -10.28 -11.22
N GLN A 53 -9.67 -11.49 -11.55
CA GLN A 53 -9.29 -12.51 -10.55
C GLN A 53 -8.09 -12.09 -9.73
N GLY A 54 -8.17 -12.29 -8.43
CA GLY A 54 -7.09 -12.09 -7.48
C GLY A 54 -6.63 -10.64 -7.37
N PRO A 55 -7.50 -9.67 -6.97
CA PRO A 55 -7.07 -8.29 -6.72
C PRO A 55 -5.95 -8.28 -5.67
N HIS A 56 -4.80 -7.68 -6.00
CA HIS A 56 -3.58 -7.86 -5.21
C HIS A 56 -2.94 -6.56 -4.73
N GLU A 57 -2.97 -5.47 -5.52
CA GLU A 57 -2.53 -4.14 -5.09
C GLU A 57 -3.55 -3.09 -5.49
N ILE A 58 -3.68 -2.06 -4.67
CA ILE A 58 -4.56 -0.91 -4.92
C ILE A 58 -3.74 0.38 -4.85
N VAL A 59 -3.93 1.26 -5.83
CA VAL A 59 -3.42 2.63 -5.77
C VAL A 59 -4.53 3.61 -6.14
N VAL A 60 -4.78 4.58 -5.26
CA VAL A 60 -5.81 5.62 -5.44
C VAL A 60 -5.19 6.83 -6.14
N SER A 61 -5.92 7.43 -7.08
CA SER A 61 -5.49 8.69 -7.72
C SER A 61 -5.50 9.84 -6.74
N GLY A 62 -4.53 10.76 -6.90
CA GLY A 62 -4.39 11.91 -5.98
C GLY A 62 -5.60 12.86 -5.96
N ASP A 63 -6.47 12.80 -6.98
CA ASP A 63 -7.73 13.53 -7.05
C ASP A 63 -8.94 12.72 -6.56
N ASN A 64 -8.73 11.50 -6.05
CA ASN A 64 -9.75 10.59 -5.54
C ASN A 64 -10.86 10.21 -6.54
N ARG A 65 -10.61 10.37 -7.85
CA ARG A 65 -11.61 10.03 -8.87
C ARG A 65 -11.61 8.57 -9.24
N PHE A 66 -10.47 7.92 -9.20
CA PHE A 66 -10.34 6.51 -9.52
C PHE A 66 -9.30 5.80 -8.66
N ALA A 67 -9.36 4.48 -8.65
CA ALA A 67 -8.30 3.63 -8.13
C ALA A 67 -7.95 2.54 -9.14
N LEU A 68 -6.70 2.11 -9.14
CA LEU A 68 -6.21 0.99 -9.95
C LEU A 68 -6.06 -0.23 -9.06
N VAL A 69 -6.43 -1.38 -9.59
CA VAL A 69 -6.32 -2.67 -8.90
C VAL A 69 -5.63 -3.66 -9.82
N SER A 70 -4.51 -4.23 -9.40
CA SER A 70 -3.83 -5.29 -10.17
C SER A 70 -4.58 -6.61 -10.02
N ASN A 71 -4.93 -7.25 -11.13
CA ASN A 71 -5.59 -8.55 -11.17
C ASN A 71 -4.52 -9.63 -11.39
N TYR A 72 -3.99 -10.16 -10.30
CA TYR A 72 -2.87 -11.11 -10.33
C TYR A 72 -3.23 -12.44 -11.00
N GLY A 73 -4.50 -12.81 -10.91
CA GLY A 73 -5.03 -14.07 -11.39
C GLY A 73 -5.29 -15.07 -10.28
N GLY A 74 -5.87 -16.18 -10.66
CA GLY A 74 -6.19 -17.33 -9.80
C GLY A 74 -5.53 -18.58 -10.33
N ALA A 75 -6.34 -19.58 -10.76
CA ALA A 75 -5.87 -20.79 -11.39
C ALA A 75 -5.10 -20.51 -12.70
N THR A 76 -5.45 -19.42 -13.38
CA THR A 76 -4.70 -18.90 -14.53
C THR A 76 -4.07 -17.55 -14.17
N PRO A 77 -2.85 -17.26 -14.71
CA PRO A 77 -2.23 -15.96 -14.51
C PRO A 77 -3.11 -14.81 -15.03
N GLY A 78 -3.34 -13.78 -14.22
CA GLY A 78 -3.99 -12.57 -14.68
C GLY A 78 -3.08 -11.72 -15.56
N HIS A 79 -3.68 -10.84 -16.37
CA HIS A 79 -2.97 -9.92 -17.26
C HIS A 79 -3.69 -8.59 -17.43
N SER A 80 -4.35 -8.11 -16.38
CA SER A 80 -5.13 -6.88 -16.45
C SER A 80 -5.05 -6.06 -15.17
N ILE A 81 -5.48 -4.80 -15.30
CA ILE A 81 -5.75 -3.88 -14.19
C ILE A 81 -7.23 -3.52 -14.25
N THR A 82 -7.91 -3.55 -13.11
CA THR A 82 -9.24 -2.95 -12.98
C THR A 82 -9.07 -1.48 -12.54
N VAL A 83 -9.75 -0.58 -13.24
CA VAL A 83 -9.91 0.81 -12.82
C VAL A 83 -11.26 0.94 -12.14
N LEU A 84 -11.27 1.36 -10.89
CA LEU A 84 -12.49 1.65 -10.13
C LEU A 84 -12.82 3.14 -10.32
N GLU A 85 -14.01 3.45 -10.81
CA GLU A 85 -14.53 4.83 -10.92
C GLU A 85 -15.19 5.22 -9.59
N LEU A 86 -14.47 5.89 -8.70
CA LEU A 86 -14.88 6.09 -7.30
C LEU A 86 -16.10 6.99 -7.11
N GLY A 87 -16.44 7.79 -8.12
CA GLY A 87 -17.66 8.61 -8.15
C GLY A 87 -18.88 7.89 -8.69
N THR A 88 -18.75 6.66 -9.20
CA THR A 88 -19.82 5.87 -9.80
C THR A 88 -19.97 4.55 -9.06
N PRO A 89 -21.06 4.30 -8.33
CA PRO A 89 -21.27 3.05 -7.63
C PRO A 89 -21.10 1.83 -8.55
N GLY A 90 -20.14 0.94 -8.20
CA GLY A 90 -19.84 -0.26 -8.99
C GLY A 90 -19.19 0.00 -10.36
N GLY A 91 -18.89 1.26 -10.69
CA GLY A 91 -18.27 1.63 -11.98
C GLY A 91 -16.85 1.10 -12.10
N THR A 92 -16.60 0.26 -13.12
CA THR A 92 -15.28 -0.30 -13.39
C THR A 92 -14.99 -0.37 -14.88
N ARG A 93 -13.70 -0.32 -15.23
CA ARG A 93 -13.20 -0.64 -16.57
C ARG A 93 -11.90 -1.41 -16.46
N THR A 94 -11.54 -2.12 -17.49
CA THR A 94 -10.35 -2.98 -17.51
C THR A 94 -9.28 -2.41 -18.44
N ILE A 95 -8.03 -2.45 -18.01
CA ILE A 95 -6.85 -2.22 -18.84
C ILE A 95 -6.19 -3.57 -19.09
N ASP A 96 -6.13 -3.99 -20.32
CA ASP A 96 -5.41 -5.19 -20.73
C ASP A 96 -3.90 -4.93 -20.84
N LEU A 97 -3.10 -5.79 -20.20
CA LEU A 97 -1.64 -5.71 -20.21
C LEU A 97 -1.01 -6.60 -21.30
N GLY A 98 -1.83 -7.18 -22.17
CA GLY A 98 -1.40 -8.08 -23.22
C GLY A 98 -0.74 -9.35 -22.66
N GLY A 99 0.42 -9.72 -23.21
CA GLY A 99 1.17 -10.90 -22.76
C GLY A 99 1.91 -10.73 -21.41
N ASN A 100 1.69 -9.62 -20.68
CA ASN A 100 2.38 -9.37 -19.42
C ASN A 100 1.57 -9.92 -18.25
N ALA A 101 1.96 -11.09 -17.77
CA ALA A 101 1.21 -11.87 -16.80
C ALA A 101 1.60 -11.57 -15.35
N LYS A 102 0.64 -11.81 -14.44
CA LYS A 102 0.77 -11.66 -12.99
C LYS A 102 1.17 -10.24 -12.60
N PRO A 103 0.35 -9.21 -12.91
CA PRO A 103 0.58 -7.86 -12.42
C PRO A 103 0.50 -7.85 -10.89
N HIS A 104 1.48 -7.21 -10.24
CA HIS A 104 1.60 -7.19 -8.80
C HIS A 104 1.75 -5.77 -8.27
N GLY A 105 2.95 -5.35 -7.88
CA GLY A 105 3.21 -4.02 -7.35
C GLY A 105 2.86 -2.92 -8.33
N MET A 106 2.24 -1.84 -7.85
CA MET A 106 1.77 -0.76 -8.70
C MET A 106 1.90 0.60 -8.00
N ARG A 107 2.26 1.63 -8.76
CA ARG A 107 2.24 3.03 -8.31
C ARG A 107 1.81 3.95 -9.45
N LEU A 108 1.02 4.97 -9.11
CA LEU A 108 0.76 6.08 -10.02
C LEU A 108 1.95 7.03 -10.05
N LEU A 109 2.29 7.54 -11.23
CA LEU A 109 3.27 8.61 -11.38
C LEU A 109 2.68 9.93 -10.88
N PRO A 110 3.52 10.93 -10.53
CA PRO A 110 3.05 12.23 -10.05
C PRO A 110 2.14 12.97 -11.04
N ASP A 111 2.20 12.62 -12.32
CA ASP A 111 1.31 13.20 -13.35
C ASP A 111 -0.16 12.74 -13.22
N GLY A 112 -0.42 11.73 -12.40
CA GLY A 112 -1.74 11.12 -12.20
C GLY A 112 -2.33 10.44 -13.44
N LYS A 113 -1.56 10.32 -14.53
CA LYS A 113 -2.01 9.78 -15.83
C LYS A 113 -1.38 8.43 -16.16
N ARG A 114 -0.20 8.19 -15.65
CA ARG A 114 0.58 6.97 -15.90
C ARG A 114 0.79 6.20 -14.61
N ALA A 115 0.91 4.89 -14.74
CA ALA A 115 1.26 3.99 -13.66
C ALA A 115 2.46 3.13 -14.03
N VAL A 116 3.28 2.77 -13.04
CA VAL A 116 4.23 1.67 -13.16
C VAL A 116 3.64 0.43 -12.52
N VAL A 117 3.85 -0.73 -13.15
CA VAL A 117 3.29 -2.01 -12.72
C VAL A 117 4.35 -3.10 -12.89
N THR A 118 4.67 -3.82 -11.84
CA THR A 118 5.49 -5.03 -11.94
C THR A 118 4.65 -6.19 -12.47
N THR A 119 5.27 -7.04 -13.28
CA THR A 119 4.64 -8.26 -13.78
C THR A 119 5.56 -9.45 -13.50
N GLU A 120 5.20 -10.26 -12.52
CA GLU A 120 6.03 -11.39 -12.07
C GLU A 120 6.20 -12.45 -13.17
N GLY A 121 5.13 -12.72 -13.91
CA GLY A 121 5.13 -13.74 -14.97
C GLY A 121 6.02 -13.36 -16.16
N SER A 122 6.11 -12.08 -16.50
CA SER A 122 6.92 -11.58 -17.61
C SER A 122 8.23 -10.90 -17.17
N ARG A 123 8.49 -10.76 -15.87
CA ARG A 123 9.70 -10.14 -15.27
C ARG A 123 9.95 -8.72 -15.75
N LYS A 124 8.88 -7.92 -15.89
CA LYS A 124 8.96 -6.56 -16.42
C LYS A 124 8.38 -5.53 -15.45
N LEU A 125 8.85 -4.30 -15.59
CA LEU A 125 8.18 -3.11 -15.08
C LEU A 125 7.49 -2.43 -16.27
N LEU A 126 6.17 -2.38 -16.23
CA LEU A 126 5.38 -1.73 -17.27
C LEU A 126 5.20 -0.25 -16.94
N LEU A 127 5.20 0.60 -17.97
CA LEU A 127 4.67 1.95 -17.94
C LEU A 127 3.32 1.91 -18.65
N VAL A 128 2.25 2.24 -17.94
CA VAL A 128 0.87 2.14 -18.40
C VAL A 128 0.24 3.53 -18.47
N ASP A 129 -0.30 3.90 -19.63
CA ASP A 129 -1.19 5.05 -19.81
C ASP A 129 -2.59 4.66 -19.31
N VAL A 130 -2.97 5.21 -18.17
CA VAL A 130 -4.22 4.87 -17.48
C VAL A 130 -5.44 5.39 -18.25
N ALA A 131 -5.32 6.59 -18.83
CA ALA A 131 -6.45 7.22 -19.54
C ALA A 131 -6.81 6.46 -20.82
N ASN A 132 -5.78 6.09 -21.60
CA ASN A 132 -5.96 5.38 -22.86
C ASN A 132 -6.01 3.85 -22.70
N GLY A 133 -5.76 3.34 -21.49
CA GLY A 133 -5.85 1.91 -21.18
C GLY A 133 -4.82 1.06 -21.92
N ARG A 134 -3.58 1.52 -22.07
CA ARG A 134 -2.55 0.81 -22.85
C ARG A 134 -1.19 0.78 -22.16
N VAL A 135 -0.45 -0.28 -22.41
CA VAL A 135 0.96 -0.37 -22.06
C VAL A 135 1.78 0.49 -23.04
N GLU A 136 2.49 1.50 -22.52
CA GLU A 136 3.37 2.35 -23.31
C GLU A 136 4.75 1.73 -23.48
N HIS A 137 5.29 1.16 -22.40
CA HIS A 137 6.62 0.55 -22.37
C HIS A 137 6.65 -0.63 -21.42
N ALA A 138 7.53 -1.59 -21.73
CA ALA A 138 7.83 -2.75 -20.91
C ALA A 138 9.35 -2.81 -20.70
N ILE A 139 9.78 -2.51 -19.50
CA ILE A 139 11.19 -2.43 -19.10
C ILE A 139 11.59 -3.80 -18.54
N ASP A 140 12.63 -4.39 -19.08
CA ASP A 140 13.15 -5.67 -18.61
C ASP A 140 13.84 -5.51 -17.25
N LEU A 141 13.45 -6.32 -16.27
CA LEU A 141 14.06 -6.34 -14.95
C LEU A 141 15.20 -7.37 -14.83
N GLY A 142 15.44 -8.17 -15.86
CA GLY A 142 16.42 -9.26 -15.84
C GLY A 142 15.97 -10.43 -14.98
N ASP A 143 16.92 -11.14 -14.38
CA ASP A 143 16.63 -12.29 -13.55
C ASP A 143 15.83 -11.93 -12.30
N GLY A 144 15.00 -12.88 -11.87
CA GLY A 144 14.10 -12.71 -10.72
C GLY A 144 12.77 -12.04 -11.06
N ARG A 145 11.75 -12.36 -10.26
CA ARG A 145 10.40 -11.82 -10.42
C ARG A 145 10.27 -10.48 -9.69
N GLY A 146 10.09 -9.40 -10.47
CA GLY A 146 9.76 -8.10 -9.89
C GLY A 146 8.44 -8.17 -9.16
N HIS A 147 8.44 -7.88 -7.86
CA HIS A 147 7.31 -8.05 -6.95
C HIS A 147 6.66 -6.71 -6.60
N MET A 148 7.20 -6.00 -5.61
CA MET A 148 6.70 -4.67 -5.26
C MET A 148 7.47 -3.56 -5.94
N VAL A 149 6.85 -2.38 -6.04
CA VAL A 149 7.47 -1.19 -6.59
C VAL A 149 7.17 0.04 -5.72
N ALA A 150 8.19 0.87 -5.51
CA ALA A 150 8.07 2.21 -4.96
C ALA A 150 8.70 3.22 -5.90
N LEU A 151 8.23 4.48 -5.83
CA LEU A 151 8.78 5.58 -6.64
C LEU A 151 9.61 6.51 -5.79
N SER A 152 10.66 7.08 -6.40
CA SER A 152 11.29 8.28 -5.85
C SER A 152 10.28 9.41 -5.77
N ARG A 153 10.53 10.38 -4.91
CA ARG A 153 9.63 11.50 -4.63
C ARG A 153 9.26 12.32 -5.87
N ASP A 154 10.18 12.47 -6.80
CA ASP A 154 9.98 13.15 -8.09
C ASP A 154 9.34 12.24 -9.15
N GLY A 155 9.12 10.97 -8.85
CA GLY A 155 8.59 9.98 -9.77
C GLY A 155 9.53 9.58 -10.91
N ALA A 156 10.80 10.01 -10.89
CA ALA A 156 11.75 9.72 -11.97
C ALA A 156 12.40 8.35 -11.86
N THR A 157 12.42 7.76 -10.66
CA THR A 157 13.04 6.47 -10.38
C THR A 157 12.02 5.52 -9.75
N ALA A 158 12.02 4.26 -10.22
CA ALA A 158 11.31 3.17 -9.58
C ALA A 158 12.28 2.22 -8.87
N PHE A 159 11.91 1.76 -7.69
CA PHE A 159 12.62 0.75 -6.92
C PHE A 159 11.76 -0.52 -6.89
N VAL A 160 12.32 -1.64 -7.34
CA VAL A 160 11.59 -2.90 -7.50
C VAL A 160 12.26 -4.00 -6.70
N THR A 161 11.51 -4.64 -5.80
CA THR A 161 11.98 -5.82 -5.06
C THR A 161 11.77 -7.10 -5.86
N LYS A 162 12.63 -8.09 -5.63
CA LYS A 162 12.56 -9.42 -6.23
C LYS A 162 12.70 -10.49 -5.17
N ILE A 163 11.61 -11.22 -4.93
CA ILE A 163 11.55 -12.18 -3.82
C ILE A 163 12.54 -13.32 -3.99
N ASP A 164 12.57 -13.91 -5.16
CA ASP A 164 13.34 -15.13 -5.48
C ASP A 164 14.85 -14.92 -5.52
N THR A 165 15.31 -13.72 -5.89
CA THR A 165 16.73 -13.35 -5.87
C THR A 165 17.17 -12.60 -4.60
N GLY A 166 16.20 -12.12 -3.80
CA GLY A 166 16.48 -11.33 -2.59
C GLY A 166 17.16 -9.99 -2.89
N THR A 167 16.78 -9.36 -4.03
CA THR A 167 17.41 -8.13 -4.52
C THR A 167 16.43 -6.97 -4.59
N VAL A 168 16.97 -5.75 -4.66
CA VAL A 168 16.25 -4.54 -5.03
C VAL A 168 16.91 -3.92 -6.25
N SER A 169 16.10 -3.58 -7.26
CA SER A 169 16.54 -2.93 -8.51
C SER A 169 16.16 -1.45 -8.51
N ARG A 170 17.00 -0.62 -9.09
CA ARG A 170 16.73 0.78 -9.42
C ARG A 170 16.51 0.91 -10.92
N VAL A 171 15.37 1.46 -11.32
CA VAL A 171 14.97 1.69 -12.70
C VAL A 171 14.82 3.18 -12.94
N ASP A 172 15.53 3.72 -13.91
CA ASP A 172 15.36 5.08 -14.39
C ASP A 172 14.22 5.12 -15.40
N LEU A 173 13.14 5.83 -15.08
CA LEU A 173 11.94 5.88 -15.90
C LEU A 173 12.10 6.81 -17.12
N SER A 174 13.05 7.74 -17.11
CA SER A 174 13.32 8.62 -18.26
C SER A 174 14.06 7.88 -19.38
N THR A 175 15.08 7.10 -19.00
CA THR A 175 15.84 6.25 -19.93
C THR A 175 15.21 4.88 -20.14
N ARG A 176 14.21 4.51 -19.28
CA ARG A 176 13.51 3.23 -19.34
C ARG A 176 14.45 2.04 -19.16
N ALA A 177 15.40 2.16 -18.27
CA ALA A 177 16.44 1.15 -18.06
C ALA A 177 16.64 0.83 -16.58
N LYS A 178 16.87 -0.44 -16.27
CA LYS A 178 17.39 -0.87 -14.97
C LYS A 178 18.85 -0.40 -14.88
N THR A 179 19.16 0.44 -13.90
CA THR A 179 20.49 1.04 -13.73
C THR A 179 21.34 0.34 -12.69
N HIS A 180 20.70 -0.19 -11.62
CA HIS A 180 21.36 -0.87 -10.52
C HIS A 180 20.49 -2.04 -10.05
N GLU A 181 21.17 -3.02 -9.47
CA GLU A 181 20.55 -4.10 -8.70
C GLU A 181 21.53 -4.55 -7.63
N VAL A 182 21.06 -4.67 -6.38
CA VAL A 182 21.88 -5.09 -5.25
C VAL A 182 21.15 -6.10 -4.37
N PRO A 183 21.86 -6.96 -3.62
CA PRO A 183 21.26 -7.77 -2.58
C PRO A 183 20.58 -6.87 -1.53
N ALA A 184 19.35 -7.20 -1.14
CA ALA A 184 18.64 -6.57 -0.03
C ALA A 184 18.56 -7.53 1.17
N GLY A 185 18.20 -8.78 0.90
CA GLY A 185 18.06 -9.85 1.87
C GLY A 185 17.16 -10.95 1.32
N ALA A 186 17.25 -12.16 1.88
CA ALA A 186 16.46 -13.30 1.42
C ALA A 186 14.97 -12.99 1.48
N GLY A 187 14.27 -13.18 0.36
CA GLY A 187 12.85 -12.90 0.24
C GLY A 187 12.53 -11.40 0.24
N ALA A 188 13.28 -10.56 -0.49
CA ALA A 188 13.00 -9.12 -0.62
C ALA A 188 11.60 -8.91 -1.20
N GLU A 189 10.67 -8.41 -0.38
CA GLU A 189 9.24 -8.36 -0.66
C GLU A 189 8.70 -6.93 -0.75
N GLY A 190 8.37 -6.32 0.37
CA GLY A 190 7.85 -4.96 0.41
C GLY A 190 8.95 -3.92 0.14
N VAL A 191 8.56 -2.80 -0.48
CA VAL A 191 9.45 -1.65 -0.67
C VAL A 191 8.69 -0.34 -0.49
N ALA A 192 9.29 0.60 0.23
CA ALA A 192 8.79 1.96 0.37
C ALA A 192 9.93 2.97 0.32
N VAL A 193 9.62 4.19 -0.09
CA VAL A 193 10.56 5.33 -0.08
C VAL A 193 10.15 6.26 1.04
N HIS A 194 11.10 6.57 1.92
CA HIS A 194 10.87 7.48 3.04
C HIS A 194 10.49 8.88 2.52
N PRO A 195 9.37 9.47 2.99
CA PRO A 195 8.81 10.68 2.38
C PRO A 195 9.71 11.92 2.48
N SER A 196 10.60 12.00 3.47
CA SER A 196 11.49 13.15 3.69
C SER A 196 12.90 12.88 3.23
N THR A 197 13.52 11.75 3.61
CA THR A 197 14.94 11.44 3.32
C THR A 197 15.15 10.83 1.94
N GLY A 198 14.12 10.18 1.37
CA GLY A 198 14.21 9.46 0.11
C GLY A 198 14.86 8.07 0.25
N GLU A 199 15.24 7.64 1.45
CA GLU A 199 15.79 6.30 1.72
C GLU A 199 14.81 5.22 1.23
N VAL A 200 15.37 4.13 0.70
CA VAL A 200 14.59 2.99 0.22
C VAL A 200 14.60 1.90 1.27
N TRP A 201 13.43 1.59 1.81
CA TRP A 201 13.24 0.59 2.84
C TRP A 201 12.67 -0.68 2.22
N VAL A 202 13.30 -1.83 2.49
CA VAL A 202 12.93 -3.14 1.92
C VAL A 202 12.70 -4.13 3.05
N SER A 203 11.51 -4.74 3.09
CA SER A 203 11.26 -5.88 3.98
C SER A 203 11.72 -7.18 3.33
N ASN A 204 12.44 -8.01 4.10
CA ASN A 204 13.06 -9.26 3.64
C ASN A 204 12.43 -10.41 4.43
N ARG A 205 11.40 -11.03 3.86
CA ARG A 205 10.50 -11.93 4.59
C ARG A 205 11.18 -13.19 5.13
N GLU A 206 12.10 -13.75 4.36
CA GLU A 206 12.84 -14.97 4.74
C GLU A 206 13.99 -14.65 5.70
N ALA A 207 14.62 -13.46 5.53
CA ALA A 207 15.68 -12.99 6.42
C ALA A 207 15.17 -12.46 7.76
N GLY A 208 13.86 -12.13 7.87
CA GLY A 208 13.30 -11.51 9.08
C GLY A 208 13.87 -10.13 9.36
N THR A 209 14.13 -9.35 8.33
CA THR A 209 14.76 -8.03 8.45
C THR A 209 14.07 -6.98 7.59
N VAL A 210 14.33 -5.71 7.91
CA VAL A 210 14.12 -4.57 7.03
C VAL A 210 15.47 -3.93 6.77
N THR A 211 15.82 -3.76 5.49
CA THR A 211 17.05 -3.07 5.09
C THR A 211 16.73 -1.67 4.58
N VAL A 212 17.59 -0.71 4.94
CA VAL A 212 17.49 0.69 4.52
C VAL A 212 18.64 0.97 3.57
N HIS A 213 18.32 1.46 2.38
CA HIS A 213 19.25 1.66 1.29
C HIS A 213 19.37 3.13 0.90
N ASP A 214 20.54 3.54 0.50
CA ASP A 214 20.78 4.82 -0.18
C ASP A 214 20.01 4.86 -1.53
N PRO A 215 19.23 5.89 -1.82
CA PRO A 215 18.38 5.91 -3.03
C PRO A 215 19.16 6.02 -4.35
N LYS A 216 20.43 6.44 -4.32
CA LYS A 216 21.25 6.60 -5.53
C LYS A 216 22.07 5.34 -5.84
N THR A 217 22.74 4.80 -4.83
CA THR A 217 23.66 3.67 -4.97
C THR A 217 23.04 2.33 -4.62
N LEU A 218 21.91 2.34 -3.89
CA LEU A 218 21.27 1.20 -3.24
C LEU A 218 22.13 0.50 -2.17
N ALA A 219 23.27 1.10 -1.76
CA ALA A 219 24.06 0.55 -0.67
C ALA A 219 23.23 0.46 0.61
N ILE A 220 23.31 -0.68 1.31
CA ILE A 220 22.64 -0.88 2.60
C ILE A 220 23.30 0.04 3.64
N GLN A 221 22.50 0.91 4.24
CA GLN A 221 22.90 1.83 5.31
C GLN A 221 22.57 1.26 6.69
N ARG A 222 21.45 0.54 6.81
CA ARG A 222 20.97 -0.06 8.06
C ARG A 222 20.29 -1.40 7.78
N THR A 223 20.34 -2.27 8.78
CA THR A 223 19.57 -3.53 8.83
C THR A 223 18.87 -3.59 10.17
N ILE A 224 17.54 -3.70 10.13
CA ILE A 224 16.67 -3.70 11.31
C ILE A 224 16.03 -5.08 11.41
N LYS A 225 16.02 -5.69 12.59
CA LYS A 225 15.29 -6.94 12.81
C LYS A 225 13.79 -6.70 12.80
N SER A 226 13.04 -7.52 12.05
CA SER A 226 11.60 -7.56 12.04
C SER A 226 11.20 -9.02 11.85
N GLU A 227 11.26 -9.77 12.91
CA GLU A 227 11.09 -11.23 12.87
C GLU A 227 9.62 -11.62 12.63
N GLY A 228 9.42 -12.80 12.03
CA GLY A 228 8.08 -13.34 11.79
C GLY A 228 7.53 -13.09 10.39
N PHE A 229 8.39 -13.05 9.39
CA PHE A 229 8.01 -12.96 7.99
C PHE A 229 7.49 -11.58 7.57
N PRO A 230 8.34 -10.51 7.60
CA PRO A 230 7.94 -9.16 7.22
C PRO A 230 7.56 -9.08 5.73
N ILE A 231 6.35 -8.59 5.44
CA ILE A 231 5.79 -8.54 4.08
C ILE A 231 5.73 -7.10 3.57
N ARG A 232 4.91 -6.24 4.19
CA ARG A 232 4.76 -4.86 3.73
C ARG A 232 5.57 -3.92 4.61
N VAL A 233 6.07 -2.86 3.98
CA VAL A 233 6.61 -1.70 4.67
C VAL A 233 5.95 -0.45 4.11
N VAL A 234 5.39 0.39 4.99
CA VAL A 234 4.83 1.70 4.65
C VAL A 234 5.20 2.72 5.72
N PHE A 235 5.04 4.00 5.43
CA PHE A 235 5.33 5.06 6.40
C PHE A 235 4.03 5.72 6.90
N THR A 236 4.08 6.25 8.13
CA THR A 236 3.12 7.26 8.58
C THR A 236 3.25 8.53 7.72
N ALA A 237 2.19 9.33 7.63
CA ALA A 237 2.18 10.53 6.78
C ALA A 237 3.31 11.53 7.12
N ASP A 238 3.68 11.61 8.40
CA ASP A 238 4.78 12.46 8.89
C ASP A 238 6.18 11.84 8.70
N GLY A 239 6.24 10.60 8.23
CA GLY A 239 7.48 9.86 8.02
C GLY A 239 8.18 9.37 9.29
N ARG A 240 7.66 9.64 10.49
CA ARG A 240 8.33 9.28 11.75
C ARG A 240 8.38 7.79 12.05
N HIS A 241 7.44 7.04 11.49
CA HIS A 241 7.37 5.60 11.71
C HIS A 241 7.26 4.84 10.40
N ALA A 242 8.04 3.77 10.28
CA ALA A 242 7.80 2.73 9.31
C ALA A 242 6.98 1.61 9.98
N LEU A 243 5.97 1.13 9.25
CA LEU A 243 5.01 0.11 9.67
C LEU A 243 5.26 -1.15 8.88
N VAL A 244 5.55 -2.26 9.55
CA VAL A 244 5.90 -3.52 8.90
C VAL A 244 5.00 -4.64 9.39
N THR A 245 4.23 -5.24 8.48
CA THR A 245 3.43 -6.43 8.81
C THR A 245 4.30 -7.68 8.81
N ASN A 246 4.26 -8.44 9.90
CA ASN A 246 4.96 -9.72 10.06
C ASN A 246 3.93 -10.84 9.99
N ALA A 247 3.77 -11.43 8.81
CA ALA A 247 2.61 -12.28 8.52
C ALA A 247 2.54 -13.54 9.41
N ARG A 248 3.65 -14.25 9.59
CA ARG A 248 3.68 -15.48 10.40
C ARG A 248 3.67 -15.22 11.90
N ALA A 249 4.25 -14.09 12.34
CA ALA A 249 4.17 -13.69 13.75
C ALA A 249 2.83 -13.06 14.11
N ALA A 250 2.00 -12.73 13.12
CA ALA A 250 0.74 -12.01 13.29
C ALA A 250 0.91 -10.71 14.07
N THR A 251 1.93 -9.92 13.71
CA THR A 251 2.25 -8.65 14.37
C THR A 251 2.46 -7.52 13.39
N LEU A 252 2.39 -6.28 13.88
CA LEU A 252 2.86 -5.08 13.23
C LEU A 252 4.06 -4.54 13.99
N SER A 253 5.22 -4.44 13.35
CA SER A 253 6.36 -3.70 13.87
C SER A 253 6.22 -2.22 13.55
N VAL A 254 6.37 -1.36 14.54
CA VAL A 254 6.45 0.09 14.41
C VAL A 254 7.90 0.49 14.63
N ILE A 255 8.52 1.01 13.59
CA ILE A 255 9.94 1.36 13.58
C ILE A 255 10.06 2.88 13.60
N ASP A 256 10.79 3.43 14.58
CA ASP A 256 11.19 4.83 14.61
C ASP A 256 12.23 5.07 13.50
N THR A 257 11.94 5.98 12.58
CA THR A 257 12.75 6.17 11.36
C THR A 257 14.05 6.95 11.62
N ASP A 258 14.09 7.75 12.68
CA ASP A 258 15.30 8.48 13.08
C ASP A 258 16.27 7.57 13.84
N LYS A 259 15.76 6.63 14.65
CA LYS A 259 16.56 5.69 15.45
C LYS A 259 16.86 4.39 14.73
N TYR A 260 16.07 4.05 13.70
CA TYR A 260 16.11 2.75 13.00
C TYR A 260 15.89 1.55 13.95
N GLU A 261 14.97 1.71 14.90
CA GLU A 261 14.67 0.72 15.93
C GLU A 261 13.18 0.43 16.01
N VAL A 262 12.81 -0.83 16.29
CA VAL A 262 11.41 -1.20 16.58
C VAL A 262 11.05 -0.64 17.95
N VAL A 263 10.13 0.33 17.98
CA VAL A 263 9.67 0.97 19.21
C VAL A 263 8.38 0.38 19.75
N HIS A 264 7.56 -0.25 18.89
CA HIS A 264 6.37 -0.99 19.30
C HIS A 264 6.20 -2.24 18.43
N THR A 265 5.64 -3.29 19.05
CA THR A 265 5.14 -4.49 18.36
C THR A 265 3.69 -4.67 18.76
N VAL A 266 2.79 -4.57 17.77
CA VAL A 266 1.35 -4.69 17.98
C VAL A 266 0.91 -6.08 17.58
N ALA A 267 0.30 -6.83 18.51
CA ALA A 267 -0.32 -8.12 18.18
C ALA A 267 -1.57 -7.90 17.34
N LEU A 268 -1.69 -8.61 16.22
CA LEU A 268 -2.80 -8.51 15.27
C LEU A 268 -3.68 -9.77 15.26
N SER A 269 -3.31 -10.81 15.99
CA SER A 269 -4.15 -11.98 16.22
C SER A 269 -5.11 -11.74 17.39
N ARG A 270 -6.31 -12.35 17.31
CA ARG A 270 -7.30 -12.33 18.41
C ARG A 270 -7.30 -13.67 19.14
N PRO A 271 -7.27 -13.67 20.46
CA PRO A 271 -7.40 -14.90 21.24
C PRO A 271 -8.72 -15.63 20.92
N GLY A 272 -8.65 -16.95 20.75
CA GLY A 272 -9.83 -17.80 20.53
C GLY A 272 -10.46 -17.70 19.13
N VAL A 273 -9.83 -16.99 18.18
CA VAL A 273 -10.25 -16.97 16.79
C VAL A 273 -9.48 -18.03 16.00
N GLU A 274 -10.20 -18.89 15.31
CA GLU A 274 -9.63 -19.81 14.32
C GLU A 274 -9.44 -19.04 12.99
N TYR A 275 -8.23 -19.09 12.46
CA TYR A 275 -7.88 -18.48 11.20
C TYR A 275 -7.89 -19.52 10.09
N ARG A 276 -8.32 -19.09 8.92
CA ARG A 276 -8.39 -19.94 7.74
C ARG A 276 -6.97 -20.34 7.27
N GLU A 277 -6.88 -21.51 6.65
CA GLU A 277 -5.70 -21.90 5.91
C GLU A 277 -5.57 -21.09 4.62
N THR A 278 -4.37 -20.57 4.38
CA THR A 278 -3.98 -19.83 3.17
C THR A 278 -2.67 -20.43 2.63
N MET A 279 -2.19 -19.93 1.50
CA MET A 279 -0.87 -20.32 0.96
C MET A 279 0.30 -20.05 1.93
N LEU A 280 0.14 -19.15 2.90
CA LEU A 280 1.17 -18.80 3.88
C LEU A 280 1.00 -19.53 5.23
N GLY A 281 -0.05 -20.35 5.36
CA GLY A 281 -0.37 -21.13 6.56
C GLY A 281 -1.68 -20.72 7.21
N SER A 282 -1.97 -21.31 8.41
CA SER A 282 -3.18 -21.05 9.20
C SER A 282 -2.86 -20.12 10.36
N ALA A 283 -2.90 -18.81 10.12
CA ALA A 283 -2.66 -17.77 11.09
C ALA A 283 -3.45 -16.49 10.70
N ALA A 284 -3.39 -15.45 11.51
CA ALA A 284 -4.00 -14.15 11.19
C ALA A 284 -3.49 -13.60 9.84
N LEU A 285 -2.20 -13.73 9.57
CA LEU A 285 -1.54 -13.34 8.32
C LEU A 285 -1.84 -11.88 7.94
N PRO A 286 -1.35 -10.90 8.71
CA PRO A 286 -1.41 -9.51 8.30
C PRO A 286 -0.55 -9.30 7.05
N ILE A 287 -1.17 -8.86 5.95
CA ILE A 287 -0.50 -8.60 4.66
C ILE A 287 -0.46 -7.10 4.40
N GLY A 288 -1.54 -6.55 3.85
CA GLY A 288 -1.64 -5.13 3.54
C GLY A 288 -1.65 -4.28 4.81
N VAL A 289 -1.01 -3.12 4.75
CA VAL A 289 -1.05 -2.11 5.81
C VAL A 289 -1.03 -0.72 5.20
N ILE A 290 -1.80 0.20 5.78
CA ILE A 290 -1.83 1.59 5.36
C ILE A 290 -2.08 2.51 6.57
N ALA A 291 -1.37 3.65 6.63
CA ALA A 291 -1.63 4.69 7.61
C ALA A 291 -2.67 5.68 7.07
N ASP A 292 -3.61 6.08 7.90
CA ASP A 292 -4.57 7.13 7.56
C ASP A 292 -3.85 8.49 7.56
N PRO A 293 -3.91 9.27 6.47
CA PRO A 293 -3.21 10.55 6.39
C PRO A 293 -3.88 11.65 7.24
N LYS A 294 -5.14 11.46 7.66
CA LYS A 294 -5.94 12.48 8.37
C LYS A 294 -6.28 12.08 9.80
N GLN A 295 -6.25 10.79 10.12
CA GLN A 295 -6.63 10.27 11.43
C GLN A 295 -5.46 9.53 12.08
N PRO A 296 -5.35 9.49 13.41
CA PRO A 296 -4.31 8.74 14.10
C PRO A 296 -4.61 7.23 14.07
N ARG A 297 -4.71 6.65 12.88
CA ARG A 297 -5.07 5.25 12.64
C ARG A 297 -4.19 4.59 11.60
N VAL A 298 -4.02 3.31 11.77
CA VAL A 298 -3.42 2.38 10.82
C VAL A 298 -4.40 1.24 10.61
N TYR A 299 -4.54 0.80 9.35
CA TYR A 299 -5.37 -0.33 8.97
C TYR A 299 -4.47 -1.46 8.48
N ALA A 300 -4.67 -2.66 9.02
CA ALA A 300 -3.96 -3.87 8.59
C ALA A 300 -4.96 -4.93 8.10
N ALA A 301 -4.74 -5.44 6.90
CA ALA A 301 -5.54 -6.52 6.32
C ALA A 301 -5.14 -7.86 6.92
N ILE A 302 -6.06 -8.52 7.60
CA ILE A 302 -5.88 -9.82 8.25
C ILE A 302 -6.41 -10.90 7.31
N SER A 303 -5.55 -11.36 6.39
CA SER A 303 -5.95 -12.25 5.30
C SER A 303 -6.52 -13.58 5.77
N GLY A 304 -5.99 -14.16 6.86
CA GLY A 304 -6.52 -15.39 7.44
C GLY A 304 -7.82 -15.21 8.21
N GLY A 305 -8.19 -13.97 8.56
CA GLY A 305 -9.35 -13.64 9.39
C GLY A 305 -10.51 -12.97 8.64
N ASP A 306 -10.38 -12.63 7.37
CA ASP A 306 -11.37 -11.89 6.59
C ASP A 306 -11.78 -10.57 7.28
N GLU A 307 -10.79 -9.83 7.80
CA GLU A 307 -11.03 -8.61 8.56
C GLU A 307 -9.92 -7.57 8.39
N ILE A 308 -10.21 -6.33 8.76
CA ILE A 308 -9.25 -5.26 8.97
C ILE A 308 -9.05 -5.08 10.47
N ALA A 309 -7.82 -5.12 10.94
CA ALA A 309 -7.46 -4.62 12.26
C ALA A 309 -7.25 -3.11 12.20
N VAL A 310 -7.93 -2.37 13.07
CA VAL A 310 -7.81 -0.91 13.21
C VAL A 310 -6.91 -0.61 14.40
N ILE A 311 -5.80 0.05 14.15
CA ILE A 311 -4.79 0.36 15.16
C ILE A 311 -4.82 1.87 15.46
N ASP A 312 -4.93 2.23 16.74
CA ASP A 312 -4.74 3.61 17.20
C ASP A 312 -3.24 3.93 17.31
N THR A 313 -2.76 4.98 16.60
CA THR A 313 -1.34 5.33 16.58
C THR A 313 -0.85 6.10 17.78
N LYS A 314 -1.76 6.59 18.66
CA LYS A 314 -1.38 7.23 19.92
C LYS A 314 -1.01 6.21 20.99
N GLN A 315 -1.67 5.05 20.96
CA GLN A 315 -1.46 3.96 21.92
C GLN A 315 -0.75 2.74 21.33
N TRP A 316 -0.66 2.65 20.01
CA TRP A 316 -0.17 1.48 19.27
C TRP A 316 -0.89 0.19 19.70
N LYS A 317 -2.22 0.24 19.67
CA LYS A 317 -3.08 -0.88 20.03
C LYS A 317 -4.20 -1.06 19.01
N VAL A 318 -4.60 -2.30 18.79
CA VAL A 318 -5.82 -2.60 18.04
C VAL A 318 -7.01 -2.14 18.85
N VAL A 319 -7.87 -1.33 18.23
CA VAL A 319 -9.06 -0.73 18.85
C VAL A 319 -10.36 -1.23 18.23
N ASP A 320 -10.30 -1.83 17.04
CA ASP A 320 -11.46 -2.36 16.34
C ASP A 320 -11.07 -3.43 15.31
N HIS A 321 -12.06 -4.22 14.86
CA HIS A 321 -11.94 -5.20 13.79
C HIS A 321 -13.15 -5.08 12.86
N TRP A 322 -12.91 -4.81 11.58
CA TRP A 322 -13.96 -4.65 10.59
C TRP A 322 -14.00 -5.84 9.63
N LYS A 323 -15.19 -6.37 9.38
CA LYS A 323 -15.37 -7.49 8.43
C LYS A 323 -15.08 -7.05 7.01
N THR A 324 -14.50 -7.98 6.24
CA THR A 324 -14.21 -7.80 4.81
C THR A 324 -14.79 -8.95 3.98
N GLY A 325 -14.52 -8.95 2.68
CA GLY A 325 -14.62 -10.15 1.86
C GLY A 325 -13.49 -11.13 2.16
N ARG A 326 -13.42 -12.20 1.37
CA ARG A 326 -12.44 -13.28 1.61
C ARG A 326 -11.02 -12.85 1.23
N GLU A 327 -10.10 -13.12 2.16
CA GLU A 327 -8.66 -12.92 1.98
C GLU A 327 -8.31 -11.47 1.61
N PRO A 328 -8.58 -10.49 2.51
CA PRO A 328 -8.17 -9.11 2.28
C PRO A 328 -6.64 -9.02 2.16
N ASP A 329 -6.16 -8.30 1.17
CA ASP A 329 -4.73 -8.17 0.86
C ASP A 329 -4.38 -6.69 0.64
N ALA A 330 -4.81 -6.11 -0.46
CA ALA A 330 -4.50 -4.74 -0.84
C ALA A 330 -5.37 -3.71 -0.12
N LEU A 331 -4.77 -2.57 0.23
CA LEU A 331 -5.46 -1.44 0.86
C LEU A 331 -5.20 -0.14 0.09
N GLY A 332 -6.22 0.73 0.04
CA GLY A 332 -6.12 2.09 -0.49
C GLY A 332 -6.98 3.04 0.34
N ILE A 333 -6.59 4.31 0.46
CA ILE A 333 -7.38 5.35 1.15
C ILE A 333 -7.91 6.34 0.12
N VAL A 334 -9.20 6.61 0.20
CA VAL A 334 -9.92 7.67 -0.52
C VAL A 334 -10.16 8.80 0.48
N GLU A 335 -9.65 10.00 0.17
CA GLU A 335 -9.68 11.17 1.06
C GLU A 335 -10.89 12.09 0.79
#